data_6d2720567f86e0fe83b90357c266180f
#
_entry.id   6d2720567f86e0fe83b90357c266180f
#
_cell.length_a   1.000
_cell.length_b   1.000
_cell.length_c   1.000
_cell.angle_alpha   90.00
_cell.angle_beta   90.00
_cell.angle_gamma   90.00
#
_symmetry.space_group_name_H-M   'P 1'
#
loop_
_entity.id
_entity.type
_entity.pdbx_description
1 polymer ?
#
loop_
_entity_poly.entity_id
_entity_poly.type
_entity_poly.pdbx_seq_one_letter_code
_entity_poly.pdbx_strand_id
1 'polypeptide(L)'
;MTLTLTKQEKRMGGVYLLLQMLVVPVVVSVLCVLLGITSLSAVNLIYFFLNAALALVFFRALLRQSIQNCAGLWGQTIWTAVKGFGLYWLLSTAASVLIFALQPDYSNNNDATVNTMIDEFPVLMPLAVVFAAPLAEECLFRGWIFTGIARKNLPLAYLVTALCFSAVHVVDYIGSYDVRMLLLSLLQYIGPSLALCWTCRKADSLSAPLMLHMFINTIALFTTR
;
A
#
# COMPACT_ATOMS: atom_id res chain seq x y z
N MET A 1 -18.10 -10.85 -6.62
CA MET A 1 -16.69 -10.58 -6.95
C MET A 1 -16.20 -11.72 -7.82
N THR A 2 -15.84 -11.45 -9.07
CA THR A 2 -15.31 -12.40 -10.05
C THR A 2 -13.78 -12.48 -9.97
N LEU A 3 -13.15 -11.41 -9.52
CA LEU A 3 -11.70 -11.38 -9.27
C LEU A 3 -11.31 -12.54 -8.34
N THR A 4 -10.39 -13.40 -8.77
CA THR A 4 -10.03 -14.62 -8.05
C THR A 4 -8.54 -14.92 -8.17
N LEU A 5 -7.99 -15.47 -7.10
CA LEU A 5 -6.63 -16.00 -7.09
C LEU A 5 -6.57 -17.40 -7.70
N THR A 6 -5.59 -17.65 -8.53
CA THR A 6 -5.22 -19.00 -8.93
C THR A 6 -4.72 -19.83 -7.73
N LYS A 7 -4.66 -21.17 -7.85
CA LYS A 7 -4.07 -22.03 -6.80
C LYS A 7 -2.60 -21.65 -6.53
N GLN A 8 -1.87 -21.28 -7.57
CA GLN A 8 -0.48 -20.85 -7.47
C GLN A 8 -0.39 -19.53 -6.71
N GLU A 9 -1.15 -18.50 -7.09
CA GLU A 9 -1.12 -17.18 -6.42
C GLU A 9 -1.54 -17.26 -4.95
N LYS A 10 -2.47 -18.14 -4.58
CA LYS A 10 -2.83 -18.38 -3.17
C LYS A 10 -1.64 -18.84 -2.33
N ARG A 11 -0.82 -19.76 -2.87
CA ARG A 11 0.38 -20.27 -2.19
C ARG A 11 1.52 -19.25 -2.23
N MET A 12 1.74 -18.66 -3.40
CA MET A 12 2.84 -17.73 -3.62
C MET A 12 2.64 -16.39 -2.92
N GLY A 13 1.40 -15.98 -2.62
CA GLY A 13 1.14 -14.76 -1.85
C GLY A 13 1.75 -14.79 -0.45
N GLY A 14 1.72 -15.92 0.24
CA GLY A 14 2.42 -16.10 1.52
C GLY A 14 3.94 -16.05 1.37
N VAL A 15 4.47 -16.66 0.30
CA VAL A 15 5.90 -16.58 -0.03
C VAL A 15 6.28 -15.13 -0.34
N TYR A 16 5.47 -14.43 -1.13
CA TYR A 16 5.70 -13.02 -1.46
C TYR A 16 5.70 -12.12 -0.21
N LEU A 17 4.75 -12.35 0.71
CA LEU A 17 4.72 -11.63 2.00
C LEU A 17 6.04 -11.81 2.78
N LEU A 18 6.53 -13.05 2.89
CA LEU A 18 7.80 -13.34 3.57
C LEU A 18 8.99 -12.70 2.84
N LEU A 19 9.00 -12.77 1.51
CA LEU A 19 10.04 -12.13 0.70
C LEU A 19 10.04 -10.61 0.92
N GLN A 20 8.89 -9.96 0.80
CA GLN A 20 8.75 -8.51 0.94
C GLN A 20 9.15 -8.02 2.34
N MET A 21 8.71 -8.71 3.40
CA MET A 21 8.90 -8.23 4.77
C MET A 21 10.26 -8.59 5.37
N LEU A 22 10.85 -9.71 4.96
CA LEU A 22 12.04 -10.25 5.62
C LEU A 22 13.23 -10.41 4.68
N VAL A 23 13.06 -11.09 3.54
CA VAL A 23 14.19 -11.51 2.72
C VAL A 23 14.71 -10.36 1.86
N VAL A 24 13.82 -9.67 1.15
CA VAL A 24 14.22 -8.59 0.23
C VAL A 24 14.89 -7.42 0.95
N PRO A 25 14.36 -6.89 2.07
CA PRO A 25 15.04 -5.82 2.81
C PRO A 25 16.44 -6.21 3.25
N VAL A 26 16.61 -7.43 3.80
CA VAL A 26 17.91 -7.91 4.27
C VAL A 26 18.89 -8.09 3.10
N VAL A 27 18.46 -8.76 2.03
CA VAL A 27 19.31 -9.01 0.86
C VAL A 27 19.73 -7.70 0.19
N VAL A 28 18.79 -6.77 -0.02
CA VAL A 28 19.10 -5.46 -0.60
C VAL A 28 20.06 -4.69 0.29
N SER A 29 19.83 -4.64 1.59
CA SER A 29 20.72 -3.95 2.53
C SER A 29 22.14 -4.54 2.53
N VAL A 30 22.27 -5.86 2.60
CA VAL A 30 23.58 -6.52 2.54
C VAL A 30 24.28 -6.25 1.22
N LEU A 31 23.60 -6.36 0.09
CA LEU A 31 24.19 -6.08 -1.23
C LEU A 31 24.63 -4.62 -1.34
N CYS A 32 23.81 -3.67 -0.87
CA CYS A 32 24.16 -2.26 -0.86
C CYS A 32 25.42 -2.00 -0.02
N VAL A 33 25.52 -2.57 1.16
CA VAL A 33 26.73 -2.45 2.02
C VAL A 33 27.97 -3.01 1.31
N LEU A 34 27.86 -4.19 0.68
CA LEU A 34 28.97 -4.80 -0.07
C LEU A 34 29.42 -3.96 -1.28
N LEU A 35 28.48 -3.20 -1.86
CA LEU A 35 28.74 -2.29 -3.00
C LEU A 35 29.15 -0.87 -2.55
N GLY A 36 29.27 -0.61 -1.24
CA GLY A 36 29.61 0.70 -0.69
C GLY A 36 28.48 1.72 -0.76
N ILE A 37 27.22 1.26 -0.97
CA ILE A 37 26.02 2.11 -0.95
C ILE A 37 25.53 2.24 0.48
N THR A 38 25.74 3.41 1.09
CA THR A 38 25.39 3.69 2.50
C THR A 38 24.11 4.49 2.66
N SER A 39 23.56 5.04 1.57
CA SER A 39 22.32 5.81 1.60
C SER A 39 21.11 4.90 1.85
N LEU A 40 20.36 5.17 2.91
CA LEU A 40 19.12 4.48 3.22
C LEU A 40 18.06 4.72 2.14
N SER A 41 18.03 5.90 1.56
CA SER A 41 17.11 6.24 0.44
C SER A 41 17.41 5.41 -0.80
N ALA A 42 18.69 5.15 -1.12
CA ALA A 42 19.08 4.27 -2.21
C ALA A 42 18.65 2.82 -1.98
N VAL A 43 18.81 2.33 -0.75
CA VAL A 43 18.34 0.99 -0.34
C VAL A 43 16.83 0.87 -0.53
N ASN A 44 16.06 1.85 -0.04
CA ASN A 44 14.60 1.85 -0.18
C ASN A 44 14.15 1.97 -1.65
N LEU A 45 14.84 2.77 -2.45
CA LEU A 45 14.55 2.90 -3.89
C LEU A 45 14.69 1.54 -4.60
N ILE A 46 15.79 0.83 -4.36
CA ILE A 46 16.00 -0.52 -4.92
C ILE A 46 14.92 -1.49 -4.40
N TYR A 47 14.61 -1.42 -3.11
CA TYR A 47 13.57 -2.23 -2.49
C TYR A 47 12.19 -2.02 -3.14
N PHE A 48 11.76 -0.78 -3.37
CA PHE A 48 10.45 -0.50 -4.00
C PHE A 48 10.36 -1.07 -5.41
N PHE A 49 11.36 -0.83 -6.26
CA PHE A 49 11.33 -1.35 -7.63
C PHE A 49 11.44 -2.88 -7.69
N LEU A 50 12.25 -3.48 -6.82
CA LEU A 50 12.37 -4.95 -6.75
C LEU A 50 11.05 -5.59 -6.29
N ASN A 51 10.39 -5.03 -5.27
CA ASN A 51 9.09 -5.52 -4.83
C ASN A 51 8.02 -5.37 -5.91
N ALA A 52 7.99 -4.26 -6.64
CA ALA A 52 7.07 -4.10 -7.76
C ALA A 52 7.32 -5.15 -8.86
N ALA A 53 8.59 -5.40 -9.21
CA ALA A 53 8.94 -6.44 -10.18
C ALA A 53 8.53 -7.84 -9.71
N LEU A 54 8.76 -8.17 -8.45
CA LEU A 54 8.30 -9.42 -7.85
C LEU A 54 6.77 -9.53 -7.86
N ALA A 55 6.04 -8.45 -7.52
CA ALA A 55 4.58 -8.43 -7.58
C ALA A 55 4.05 -8.73 -8.98
N LEU A 56 4.64 -8.13 -10.02
CA LEU A 56 4.29 -8.41 -11.42
C LEU A 56 4.46 -9.88 -11.79
N VAL A 57 5.49 -10.55 -11.28
CA VAL A 57 5.74 -11.97 -11.53
C VAL A 57 4.77 -12.85 -10.74
N PHE A 58 4.64 -12.61 -9.43
CA PHE A 58 3.86 -13.46 -8.52
C PHE A 58 2.36 -13.37 -8.76
N PHE A 59 1.84 -12.18 -9.12
CA PHE A 59 0.41 -11.90 -9.29
C PHE A 59 0.01 -11.62 -10.75
N ARG A 60 0.79 -12.11 -11.71
CA ARG A 60 0.57 -11.85 -13.15
C ARG A 60 -0.82 -12.27 -13.65
N ALA A 61 -1.35 -13.38 -13.17
CA ALA A 61 -2.67 -13.86 -13.60
C ALA A 61 -3.78 -12.99 -13.01
N LEU A 62 -3.66 -12.60 -11.73
CA LEU A 62 -4.57 -11.69 -11.06
C LEU A 62 -4.58 -10.30 -11.72
N LEU A 63 -3.41 -9.76 -12.04
CA LEU A 63 -3.27 -8.48 -12.75
C LEU A 63 -3.90 -8.54 -14.14
N ARG A 64 -3.65 -9.63 -14.89
CA ARG A 64 -4.29 -9.85 -16.19
C ARG A 64 -5.82 -9.89 -16.06
N GLN A 65 -6.35 -10.66 -15.11
CA GLN A 65 -7.78 -10.73 -14.85
C GLN A 65 -8.34 -9.36 -14.46
N SER A 66 -7.63 -8.61 -13.64
CA SER A 66 -8.00 -7.25 -13.24
C SER A 66 -8.18 -6.33 -14.45
N ILE A 67 -7.24 -6.34 -15.40
CA ILE A 67 -7.33 -5.55 -16.63
C ILE A 67 -8.49 -6.04 -17.51
N GLN A 68 -8.68 -7.35 -17.62
CA GLN A 68 -9.80 -7.94 -18.38
C GLN A 68 -11.16 -7.54 -17.80
N ASN A 69 -11.30 -7.50 -16.48
CA ASN A 69 -12.53 -7.06 -15.81
C ASN A 69 -12.86 -5.58 -16.08
N CYS A 70 -11.86 -4.77 -16.41
CA CYS A 70 -12.03 -3.36 -16.78
C CYS A 70 -12.23 -3.15 -18.30
N ALA A 71 -12.01 -4.18 -19.13
CA ALA A 71 -12.12 -4.06 -20.57
C ALA A 71 -13.54 -3.62 -20.99
N GLY A 72 -13.65 -2.51 -21.73
CA GLY A 72 -14.92 -1.87 -22.08
C GLY A 72 -15.62 -1.09 -20.94
N LEU A 73 -15.08 -1.11 -19.72
CA LEU A 73 -15.68 -0.51 -18.52
C LEU A 73 -14.75 0.52 -17.84
N TRP A 74 -13.75 1.04 -18.55
CA TRP A 74 -12.77 1.95 -17.96
C TRP A 74 -13.39 3.21 -17.35
N GLY A 75 -14.43 3.79 -17.98
CA GLY A 75 -15.16 4.93 -17.41
C GLY A 75 -15.78 4.62 -16.04
N GLN A 76 -16.36 3.42 -15.88
CA GLN A 76 -16.93 2.97 -14.60
C GLN A 76 -15.84 2.67 -13.57
N THR A 77 -14.73 2.12 -14.03
CA THR A 77 -13.56 1.83 -13.19
C THR A 77 -12.98 3.12 -12.61
N ILE A 78 -12.75 4.13 -13.46
CA ILE A 78 -12.28 5.46 -13.06
C ILE A 78 -13.30 6.11 -12.10
N TRP A 79 -14.60 6.06 -12.44
CA TRP A 79 -15.65 6.62 -11.59
C TRP A 79 -15.73 5.93 -10.22
N THR A 80 -15.43 4.63 -10.17
CA THR A 80 -15.34 3.90 -8.90
C THR A 80 -14.12 4.36 -8.08
N ALA A 81 -13.00 4.63 -8.72
CA ALA A 81 -11.82 5.20 -8.04
C ALA A 81 -12.13 6.63 -7.50
N VAL A 82 -12.84 7.46 -8.26
CA VAL A 82 -13.28 8.80 -7.80
C VAL A 82 -14.20 8.70 -6.57
N LYS A 83 -15.18 7.79 -6.57
CA LYS A 83 -16.00 7.53 -5.37
C LYS A 83 -15.18 7.00 -4.20
N GLY A 84 -14.20 6.14 -4.48
CA GLY A 84 -13.23 5.64 -3.52
C GLY A 84 -12.41 6.76 -2.89
N PHE A 85 -12.03 7.78 -3.69
CA PHE A 85 -11.36 8.96 -3.17
C PHE A 85 -12.26 9.77 -2.21
N GLY A 86 -13.53 9.95 -2.54
CA GLY A 86 -14.49 10.57 -1.62
C GLY A 86 -14.60 9.81 -0.28
N LEU A 87 -14.66 8.48 -0.33
CA LEU A 87 -14.67 7.66 0.86
C LEU A 87 -13.34 7.75 1.64
N TYR A 88 -12.20 7.69 0.94
CA TYR A 88 -10.87 7.91 1.53
C TYR A 88 -10.81 9.24 2.27
N TRP A 89 -11.21 10.33 1.59
CA TRP A 89 -11.18 11.68 2.16
C TRP A 89 -12.02 11.77 3.43
N LEU A 90 -13.25 11.23 3.42
CA LEU A 90 -14.14 11.21 4.58
C LEU A 90 -13.53 10.45 5.76
N LEU A 91 -13.04 9.22 5.52
CA LEU A 91 -12.48 8.39 6.59
C LEU A 91 -11.16 8.95 7.13
N SER A 92 -10.31 9.47 6.25
CA SER A 92 -9.03 10.07 6.64
C SER A 92 -9.25 11.38 7.42
N THR A 93 -10.21 12.22 7.01
CA THR A 93 -10.56 13.43 7.75
C THR A 93 -11.10 13.08 9.14
N ALA A 94 -11.98 12.08 9.25
CA ALA A 94 -12.49 11.63 10.56
C ALA A 94 -11.36 11.11 11.46
N ALA A 95 -10.43 10.33 10.92
CA ALA A 95 -9.26 9.86 11.66
C ALA A 95 -8.36 11.03 12.09
N SER A 96 -8.09 11.98 11.19
CA SER A 96 -7.26 13.16 11.48
C SER A 96 -7.86 14.05 12.56
N VAL A 97 -9.17 14.27 12.55
CA VAL A 97 -9.87 15.02 13.61
C VAL A 97 -9.74 14.33 14.97
N LEU A 98 -9.91 13.01 14.99
CA LEU A 98 -9.76 12.23 16.22
C LEU A 98 -8.31 12.24 16.72
N ILE A 99 -7.34 12.07 15.83
CA ILE A 99 -5.91 12.10 16.15
C ILE A 99 -5.55 13.48 16.72
N PHE A 100 -5.96 14.57 16.05
CA PHE A 100 -5.72 15.92 16.52
C PHE A 100 -6.34 16.19 17.90
N ALA A 101 -7.55 15.72 18.15
CA ALA A 101 -8.22 15.86 19.45
C ALA A 101 -7.48 15.11 20.58
N LEU A 102 -6.87 13.96 20.25
CA LEU A 102 -6.11 13.16 21.22
C LEU A 102 -4.66 13.61 21.37
N GLN A 103 -4.02 14.05 20.30
CA GLN A 103 -2.61 14.42 20.22
C GLN A 103 -2.42 15.57 19.22
N PRO A 104 -2.56 16.85 19.64
CA PRO A 104 -2.43 18.02 18.74
C PRO A 104 -1.09 18.11 18.01
N ASP A 105 -0.02 17.67 18.68
CA ASP A 105 1.36 17.71 18.13
C ASP A 105 1.73 16.44 17.36
N TYR A 106 0.73 15.61 16.97
CA TYR A 106 0.99 14.40 16.19
C TYR A 106 1.57 14.73 14.81
N SER A 107 2.67 14.09 14.46
CA SER A 107 3.26 14.11 13.13
C SER A 107 3.42 12.70 12.58
N ASN A 108 3.22 12.55 11.27
CA ASN A 108 3.42 11.26 10.61
C ASN A 108 4.88 11.10 10.19
N ASN A 109 5.61 10.22 10.85
CA ASN A 109 7.02 9.97 10.54
C ASN A 109 7.22 9.29 9.18
N ASN A 110 6.25 8.52 8.70
CA ASN A 110 6.37 7.93 7.37
C ASN A 110 6.45 9.02 6.29
N ASP A 111 5.63 10.07 6.39
CA ASP A 111 5.67 11.20 5.46
C ASP A 111 6.99 11.95 5.55
N ALA A 112 7.51 12.19 6.76
CA ALA A 112 8.81 12.81 6.96
C ALA A 112 9.95 11.97 6.37
N THR A 113 9.91 10.66 6.54
CA THR A 113 10.89 9.72 5.98
C THR A 113 10.84 9.75 4.45
N VAL A 114 9.65 9.67 3.86
CA VAL A 114 9.47 9.74 2.40
C VAL A 114 9.99 11.06 1.85
N ASN A 115 9.71 12.19 2.50
CA ASN A 115 10.20 13.51 2.08
C ASN A 115 11.74 13.57 2.08
N THR A 116 12.40 13.02 3.11
CA THR A 116 13.87 12.93 3.15
C THR A 116 14.42 12.11 1.97
N MET A 117 13.77 10.99 1.65
CA MET A 117 14.17 10.15 0.50
C MET A 117 13.98 10.87 -0.85
N ILE A 118 12.92 11.69 -0.98
CA ILE A 118 12.66 12.47 -2.19
C ILE A 118 13.70 13.59 -2.36
N ASP A 119 14.14 14.22 -1.27
CA ASP A 119 15.18 15.25 -1.34
C ASP A 119 16.51 14.68 -1.86
N GLU A 120 16.81 13.41 -1.56
CA GLU A 120 18.00 12.71 -2.08
C GLU A 120 17.80 12.22 -3.53
N PHE A 121 16.61 11.72 -3.88
CA PHE A 121 16.29 11.21 -5.22
C PHE A 121 15.03 11.87 -5.80
N PRO A 122 15.09 13.15 -6.24
CA PRO A 122 13.91 13.97 -6.54
C PRO A 122 13.08 13.51 -7.74
N VAL A 123 13.60 12.62 -8.58
CA VAL A 123 12.88 12.05 -9.73
C VAL A 123 12.50 10.59 -9.48
N LEU A 124 13.44 9.77 -9.03
CA LEU A 124 13.23 8.32 -8.92
C LEU A 124 12.37 7.95 -7.72
N MET A 125 12.52 8.64 -6.59
CA MET A 125 11.73 8.33 -5.40
C MET A 125 10.25 8.66 -5.57
N PRO A 126 9.82 9.82 -6.11
CA PRO A 126 8.42 10.05 -6.49
C PRO A 126 7.84 8.96 -7.40
N LEU A 127 8.60 8.51 -8.41
CA LEU A 127 8.16 7.39 -9.27
C LEU A 127 8.00 6.09 -8.48
N ALA A 128 8.92 5.80 -7.57
CA ALA A 128 8.82 4.61 -6.72
C ALA A 128 7.60 4.69 -5.78
N VAL A 129 7.38 5.82 -5.10
CA VAL A 129 6.29 6.03 -4.14
C VAL A 129 4.93 6.07 -4.82
N VAL A 130 4.83 6.67 -6.02
CA VAL A 130 3.54 6.80 -6.74
C VAL A 130 3.19 5.52 -7.50
N PHE A 131 4.15 4.80 -8.05
CA PHE A 131 3.85 3.66 -8.94
C PHE A 131 4.32 2.31 -8.39
N ALA A 132 5.58 2.19 -7.96
CA ALA A 132 6.15 0.90 -7.58
C ALA A 132 5.59 0.38 -6.25
N ALA A 133 5.57 1.21 -5.21
CA ALA A 133 5.03 0.84 -3.90
C ALA A 133 3.54 0.50 -3.97
N PRO A 134 2.64 1.35 -4.55
CA PRO A 134 1.23 1.00 -4.69
C PRO A 134 0.99 -0.28 -5.47
N LEU A 135 1.75 -0.56 -6.53
CA LEU A 135 1.60 -1.81 -7.29
C LEU A 135 1.88 -3.04 -6.42
N ALA A 136 2.98 -3.04 -5.68
CA ALA A 136 3.34 -4.13 -4.77
C ALA A 136 2.30 -4.30 -3.65
N GLU A 137 1.89 -3.20 -3.05
CA GLU A 137 0.92 -3.17 -1.95
C GLU A 137 -0.48 -3.59 -2.38
N GLU A 138 -1.01 -3.09 -3.51
CA GLU A 138 -2.33 -3.50 -3.98
C GLU A 138 -2.36 -4.98 -4.36
N CYS A 139 -1.29 -5.52 -4.96
CA CYS A 139 -1.19 -6.95 -5.22
C CYS A 139 -1.24 -7.78 -3.93
N LEU A 140 -0.53 -7.38 -2.89
CA LEU A 140 -0.48 -8.08 -1.61
C LEU A 140 -1.80 -7.92 -0.84
N PHE A 141 -2.20 -6.67 -0.56
CA PHE A 141 -3.30 -6.41 0.36
C PHE A 141 -4.67 -6.62 -0.28
N ARG A 142 -4.93 -6.07 -1.46
CA ARG A 142 -6.25 -6.21 -2.12
C ARG A 142 -6.29 -7.45 -2.99
N GLY A 143 -5.19 -7.77 -3.65
CA GLY A 143 -5.05 -8.94 -4.48
C GLY A 143 -5.08 -10.23 -3.67
N TRP A 144 -4.15 -10.41 -2.75
CA TRP A 144 -4.01 -11.67 -2.03
C TRP A 144 -4.84 -11.74 -0.75
N ILE A 145 -4.67 -10.80 0.19
CA ILE A 145 -5.34 -10.87 1.51
C ILE A 145 -6.85 -10.65 1.33
N PHE A 146 -7.25 -9.49 0.82
CA PHE A 146 -8.67 -9.13 0.72
C PHE A 146 -9.44 -10.11 -0.16
N THR A 147 -9.00 -10.32 -1.40
CA THR A 147 -9.67 -11.23 -2.36
C THR A 147 -9.70 -12.67 -1.86
N GLY A 148 -8.64 -13.12 -1.17
CA GLY A 148 -8.55 -14.46 -0.58
C GLY A 148 -9.58 -14.71 0.52
N ILE A 149 -9.91 -13.70 1.31
CA ILE A 149 -10.84 -13.81 2.46
C ILE A 149 -12.27 -13.40 2.07
N ALA A 150 -12.44 -12.36 1.23
CA ALA A 150 -13.73 -11.70 0.96
C ALA A 150 -14.82 -12.63 0.43
N ARG A 151 -14.44 -13.69 -0.28
CA ARG A 151 -15.40 -14.69 -0.80
C ARG A 151 -16.04 -15.55 0.30
N LYS A 152 -15.36 -15.70 1.44
CA LYS A 152 -15.84 -16.51 2.56
C LYS A 152 -16.44 -15.64 3.66
N ASN A 153 -15.77 -14.54 3.97
CA ASN A 153 -16.17 -13.63 5.04
C ASN A 153 -15.75 -12.20 4.69
N LEU A 154 -16.69 -11.41 4.21
CA LEU A 154 -16.43 -10.06 3.76
C LEU A 154 -16.04 -9.09 4.90
N PRO A 155 -16.76 -9.05 6.05
CA PRO A 155 -16.34 -8.22 7.18
C PRO A 155 -14.92 -8.54 7.65
N LEU A 156 -14.58 -9.83 7.75
CA LEU A 156 -13.23 -10.27 8.14
C LEU A 156 -12.18 -9.83 7.11
N ALA A 157 -12.50 -9.85 5.80
CA ALA A 157 -11.58 -9.38 4.78
C ALA A 157 -11.24 -7.90 4.96
N TYR A 158 -12.23 -7.04 5.21
CA TYR A 158 -12.00 -5.63 5.51
C TYR A 158 -11.14 -5.45 6.75
N LEU A 159 -11.49 -6.12 7.85
CA LEU A 159 -10.77 -6.00 9.11
C LEU A 159 -9.31 -6.43 8.99
N VAL A 160 -9.08 -7.66 8.50
CA VAL A 160 -7.72 -8.21 8.39
C VAL A 160 -6.87 -7.37 7.44
N THR A 161 -7.42 -6.99 6.28
CA THR A 161 -6.66 -6.20 5.31
C THR A 161 -6.33 -4.82 5.85
N ALA A 162 -7.27 -4.16 6.54
CA ALA A 162 -7.02 -2.84 7.13
C ALA A 162 -5.95 -2.91 8.22
N LEU A 163 -6.02 -3.89 9.11
CA LEU A 163 -5.02 -4.07 10.16
C LEU A 163 -3.64 -4.41 9.59
N CYS A 164 -3.55 -5.35 8.64
CA CYS A 164 -2.27 -5.71 8.03
C CYS A 164 -1.65 -4.52 7.26
N PHE A 165 -2.46 -3.79 6.50
CA PHE A 165 -1.99 -2.61 5.77
C PHE A 165 -1.49 -1.52 6.73
N SER A 166 -2.23 -1.23 7.79
CA SER A 166 -1.80 -0.25 8.79
C SER A 166 -0.53 -0.70 9.51
N ALA A 167 -0.43 -1.99 9.86
CA ALA A 167 0.70 -2.52 10.59
C ALA A 167 2.04 -2.36 9.83
N VAL A 168 2.06 -2.59 8.52
CA VAL A 168 3.30 -2.45 7.73
C VAL A 168 3.80 -1.01 7.64
N HIS A 169 2.94 -0.01 7.83
CA HIS A 169 3.31 1.40 7.85
C HIS A 169 3.80 1.87 9.24
N VAL A 170 3.67 1.03 10.25
CA VAL A 170 3.98 1.38 11.64
C VAL A 170 5.06 0.49 12.26
N VAL A 171 5.30 -0.68 11.67
CA VAL A 171 6.23 -1.69 12.23
C VAL A 171 7.64 -1.15 12.45
N ASP A 172 8.14 -0.29 11.56
CA ASP A 172 9.49 0.28 11.64
C ASP A 172 9.66 1.30 12.79
N TYR A 173 8.54 1.75 13.38
CA TYR A 173 8.55 2.69 14.52
C TYR A 173 8.38 2.00 15.87
N ILE A 174 8.27 0.66 15.90
CA ILE A 174 8.24 -0.12 17.15
C ILE A 174 9.59 0.03 17.86
N GLY A 175 9.54 0.49 19.12
CA GLY A 175 10.73 0.79 19.91
C GLY A 175 11.17 2.26 19.84
N SER A 176 10.76 3.02 18.82
CA SER A 176 11.03 4.46 18.71
C SER A 176 9.84 5.31 19.20
N TYR A 177 8.62 4.78 19.09
CA TYR A 177 7.40 5.42 19.55
C TYR A 177 6.84 4.72 20.78
N ASP A 178 6.17 5.50 21.64
CA ASP A 178 5.32 4.94 22.67
C ASP A 178 4.06 4.28 22.07
N VAL A 179 3.37 3.46 22.87
CA VAL A 179 2.19 2.69 22.43
C VAL A 179 1.07 3.59 21.91
N ARG A 180 0.89 4.79 22.50
CA ARG A 180 -0.14 5.74 22.09
C ARG A 180 0.13 6.26 20.68
N MET A 181 1.36 6.67 20.40
CA MET A 181 1.77 7.13 19.07
C MET A 181 1.64 6.04 18.02
N LEU A 182 2.01 4.79 18.36
CA LEU A 182 1.82 3.63 17.46
C LEU A 182 0.33 3.39 17.15
N LEU A 183 -0.55 3.49 18.14
CA LEU A 183 -2.00 3.33 17.94
C LEU A 183 -2.60 4.45 17.08
N LEU A 184 -2.17 5.69 17.26
CA LEU A 184 -2.60 6.82 16.43
C LEU A 184 -2.11 6.68 15.00
N SER A 185 -0.86 6.21 14.82
CA SER A 185 -0.31 5.92 13.49
C SER A 185 -1.08 4.78 12.80
N LEU A 186 -1.43 3.71 13.52
CA LEU A 186 -2.29 2.65 12.96
C LEU A 186 -3.65 3.21 12.51
N LEU A 187 -4.28 4.05 13.34
CA LEU A 187 -5.58 4.66 13.03
C LEU A 187 -5.55 5.47 11.74
N GLN A 188 -4.45 6.19 11.48
CA GLN A 188 -4.28 7.00 10.27
C GLN A 188 -4.38 6.17 8.98
N TYR A 189 -3.89 4.90 8.98
CA TYR A 189 -3.88 4.04 7.80
C TYR A 189 -5.13 3.15 7.65
N ILE A 190 -5.96 3.01 8.69
CA ILE A 190 -7.18 2.20 8.61
C ILE A 190 -8.16 2.76 7.58
N GLY A 191 -8.43 4.07 7.60
CA GLY A 191 -9.34 4.74 6.67
C GLY A 191 -8.96 4.54 5.20
N PRO A 192 -7.73 4.89 4.81
CA PRO A 192 -7.18 4.60 3.47
C PRO A 192 -7.37 3.15 3.05
N SER A 193 -7.01 2.20 3.92
CA SER A 193 -7.14 0.78 3.60
C SER A 193 -8.57 0.34 3.35
N LEU A 194 -9.51 0.79 4.17
CA LEU A 194 -10.94 0.50 3.99
C LEU A 194 -11.47 1.05 2.67
N ALA A 195 -11.10 2.28 2.31
CA ALA A 195 -11.48 2.91 1.03
C ALA A 195 -10.94 2.13 -0.18
N LEU A 196 -9.69 1.70 -0.13
CA LEU A 196 -9.06 0.91 -1.18
C LEU A 196 -9.71 -0.49 -1.29
N CYS A 197 -10.02 -1.16 -0.18
CA CYS A 197 -10.77 -2.43 -0.18
C CYS A 197 -12.17 -2.27 -0.78
N TRP A 198 -12.89 -1.19 -0.41
CA TRP A 198 -14.20 -0.89 -0.99
C TRP A 198 -14.10 -0.67 -2.51
N THR A 199 -13.09 0.09 -2.96
CA THR A 199 -12.86 0.39 -4.38
C THR A 199 -12.55 -0.88 -5.16
N CYS A 200 -11.67 -1.76 -4.63
CA CYS A 200 -11.36 -3.06 -5.20
C CYS A 200 -12.62 -3.92 -5.38
N ARG A 201 -13.43 -4.01 -4.33
CA ARG A 201 -14.68 -4.79 -4.36
C ARG A 201 -15.69 -4.25 -5.37
N LYS A 202 -15.86 -2.92 -5.43
CA LYS A 202 -16.86 -2.26 -6.29
C LYS A 202 -16.48 -2.33 -7.77
N ALA A 203 -15.21 -2.19 -8.08
CA ALA A 203 -14.71 -2.33 -9.45
C ALA A 203 -14.52 -3.78 -9.89
N ASP A 204 -14.52 -4.73 -8.95
CA ASP A 204 -14.15 -6.13 -9.17
C ASP A 204 -12.79 -6.28 -9.88
N SER A 205 -11.84 -5.44 -9.52
CA SER A 205 -10.55 -5.27 -10.19
C SER A 205 -9.55 -4.60 -9.25
N LEU A 206 -8.24 -4.88 -9.43
CA LEU A 206 -7.16 -4.14 -8.79
C LEU A 206 -6.87 -2.79 -9.47
N SER A 207 -7.32 -2.58 -10.72
CA SER A 207 -7.02 -1.36 -11.47
C SER A 207 -7.58 -0.11 -10.79
N ALA A 208 -8.81 -0.18 -10.25
CA ALA A 208 -9.43 0.96 -9.58
C ALA A 208 -8.74 1.36 -8.25
N PRO A 209 -8.49 0.43 -7.30
CA PRO A 209 -7.76 0.80 -6.08
C PRO A 209 -6.31 1.17 -6.38
N LEU A 210 -5.66 0.59 -7.39
CA LEU A 210 -4.32 1.01 -7.81
C LEU A 210 -4.31 2.46 -8.31
N MET A 211 -5.25 2.85 -9.17
CA MET A 211 -5.42 4.26 -9.61
C MET A 211 -5.67 5.18 -8.42
N LEU A 212 -6.56 4.78 -7.52
CA LEU A 212 -6.85 5.56 -6.31
C LEU A 212 -5.62 5.72 -5.43
N HIS A 213 -4.87 4.65 -5.18
CA HIS A 213 -3.67 4.68 -4.34
C HIS A 213 -2.57 5.56 -4.95
N MET A 214 -2.31 5.41 -6.25
CA MET A 214 -1.40 6.29 -6.98
C MET A 214 -1.79 7.76 -6.86
N PHE A 215 -3.10 8.06 -6.96
CA PHE A 215 -3.61 9.42 -6.82
C PHE A 215 -3.46 9.96 -5.40
N ILE A 216 -3.74 9.14 -4.38
CA ILE A 216 -3.53 9.51 -2.96
C ILE A 216 -2.06 9.85 -2.71
N ASN A 217 -1.13 8.99 -3.15
CA ASN A 217 0.28 9.23 -2.97
C ASN A 217 0.76 10.47 -3.75
N THR A 218 0.20 10.71 -4.95
CA THR A 218 0.48 11.93 -5.70
C THR A 218 0.06 13.18 -4.93
N ILE A 219 -1.14 13.20 -4.34
CA ILE A 219 -1.59 14.33 -3.51
C ILE A 219 -0.68 14.49 -2.30
N ALA A 220 -0.34 13.41 -1.60
CA ALA A 220 0.53 13.44 -0.44
C ALA A 220 1.88 14.12 -0.76
N LEU A 221 2.48 13.84 -1.92
CA LEU A 221 3.73 14.47 -2.36
C LEU A 221 3.66 16.01 -2.44
N PHE A 222 2.47 16.57 -2.68
CA PHE A 222 2.29 18.03 -2.78
C PHE A 222 1.80 18.68 -1.48
N THR A 223 1.27 17.91 -0.54
CA THR A 223 0.62 18.44 0.67
C THR A 223 1.46 18.25 1.94
N THR A 224 2.41 17.32 1.93
CA THR A 224 3.28 17.01 3.09
C THR A 224 4.68 17.65 3.00
N ARG A 225 4.96 18.36 1.92
CA ARG A 225 6.22 19.11 1.68
C ARG A 225 6.18 20.52 2.18
#